data_b667ec9693618706159afd9ce0fadf9f
#
_entry.id   b667ec9693618706159afd9ce0fadf9f
#
_cell.length_a   1.000
_cell.length_b   1.000
_cell.length_c   1.000
_cell.angle_alpha   90.00
_cell.angle_beta   90.00
_cell.angle_gamma   90.00
#
_symmetry.space_group_name_H-M   'P 1'
#
loop_
_entity.id
_entity.type
_entity.pdbx_description
1 polymer ?
#
loop_
_entity_poly.entity_id
_entity_poly.type
_entity_poly.pdbx_seq_one_letter_code
_entity_poly.pdbx_strand_id
1 'polypeptide(L)'
;MRFLVLTLLFIILHSNSYGITKEYTLIDRKLIIFTNDEIPIELDDLIERKLDAIFSVIDVNDSDSFVSRFNNLERNSQVSAPDYFVDAFLILKNYNKISKGSFDPTIFSILSKSSKPKKINKLLNSSAIRRCVSLNNVQVKASNIFFKAQKCTKLSFDSVISGIVVENLKSILVNNDIPNFSIIYNGTISNFNQTIDIKNYFDLKEKIYEVIKFEDIPSYSIYIFDNEIKTYNINQKNNQIIDDKSIFILVASDSIVNNDILSKTLNLSDFNKLNNSEYINVNIPVFISYKVGSFTYYKHSRSFQKYLN
;
A
#
# COMPACT_ATOMS: atom_id res chain seq x y z
N MET A 1 -28.35 -27.25 -46.55
CA MET A 1 -28.06 -27.75 -45.18
C MET A 1 -26.57 -27.82 -44.84
N ARG A 2 -25.63 -27.40 -45.68
CA ARG A 2 -24.17 -27.36 -45.38
C ARG A 2 -23.65 -25.97 -44.98
N PHE A 3 -24.43 -24.92 -45.16
CA PHE A 3 -24.01 -23.55 -44.82
C PHE A 3 -24.27 -23.15 -43.36
N LEU A 4 -25.18 -23.87 -42.67
CA LEU A 4 -25.52 -23.54 -41.26
C LEU A 4 -24.55 -24.11 -40.26
N VAL A 5 -23.79 -25.15 -40.62
CA VAL A 5 -22.78 -25.79 -39.73
C VAL A 5 -21.48 -25.00 -39.69
N LEU A 6 -21.14 -24.29 -40.78
CA LEU A 6 -19.90 -23.47 -40.80
C LEU A 6 -20.03 -22.17 -40.00
N THR A 7 -21.23 -21.59 -39.90
CA THR A 7 -21.46 -20.38 -39.10
C THR A 7 -21.47 -20.68 -37.60
N LEU A 8 -21.92 -21.87 -37.19
CA LEU A 8 -21.87 -22.28 -35.78
C LEU A 8 -20.45 -22.62 -35.31
N LEU A 9 -19.59 -23.13 -36.19
CA LEU A 9 -18.18 -23.43 -35.86
C LEU A 9 -17.33 -22.16 -35.73
N PHE A 10 -17.69 -21.06 -36.41
CA PHE A 10 -17.00 -19.79 -36.32
C PHE A 10 -17.36 -19.00 -35.06
N ILE A 11 -18.53 -19.25 -34.48
CA ILE A 11 -18.96 -18.61 -33.23
C ILE A 11 -18.27 -19.27 -31.99
N ILE A 12 -17.89 -20.54 -32.10
CA ILE A 12 -17.19 -21.27 -31.02
C ILE A 12 -15.69 -20.93 -30.99
N LEU A 13 -15.11 -20.41 -32.08
CA LEU A 13 -13.69 -20.06 -32.16
C LEU A 13 -13.39 -18.60 -31.72
N HIS A 14 -14.39 -17.83 -31.36
CA HIS A 14 -14.25 -16.49 -30.76
C HIS A 14 -14.74 -16.48 -29.31
N SER A 15 -14.56 -17.54 -28.56
CA SER A 15 -14.51 -17.44 -27.12
C SER A 15 -13.21 -16.70 -26.76
N ASN A 16 -13.27 -15.38 -26.79
CA ASN A 16 -12.32 -14.60 -26.02
C ASN A 16 -12.32 -15.21 -24.63
N SER A 17 -11.17 -15.68 -24.18
CA SER A 17 -10.97 -16.12 -22.81
C SER A 17 -11.13 -14.86 -21.94
N TYR A 18 -12.37 -14.56 -21.57
CA TYR A 18 -12.63 -13.58 -20.52
C TYR A 18 -12.04 -14.17 -19.25
N GLY A 19 -10.97 -13.57 -18.76
CA GLY A 19 -10.39 -13.96 -17.49
C GLY A 19 -11.47 -13.91 -16.40
N ILE A 20 -11.41 -14.85 -15.46
CA ILE A 20 -12.31 -14.90 -14.33
C ILE A 20 -11.89 -13.78 -13.36
N THR A 21 -12.86 -13.00 -12.90
CA THR A 21 -12.64 -11.94 -11.93
C THR A 21 -13.29 -12.36 -10.61
N LYS A 22 -12.50 -12.44 -9.55
CA LYS A 22 -13.01 -12.63 -8.21
C LYS A 22 -12.84 -11.32 -7.42
N GLU A 23 -13.93 -10.83 -6.82
CA GLU A 23 -13.94 -9.63 -6.00
C GLU A 23 -14.22 -9.96 -4.54
N TYR A 24 -13.41 -9.40 -3.63
CA TYR A 24 -13.64 -9.43 -2.18
C TYR A 24 -13.86 -8.00 -1.70
N THR A 25 -14.92 -7.78 -0.94
CA THR A 25 -15.19 -6.47 -0.33
C THR A 25 -14.56 -6.42 1.05
N LEU A 26 -13.55 -5.60 1.22
CA LEU A 26 -12.81 -5.45 2.48
C LEU A 26 -13.11 -4.06 3.05
N ILE A 27 -14.03 -3.98 4.01
CA ILE A 27 -14.50 -2.75 4.66
C ILE A 27 -15.14 -1.81 3.62
N ASP A 28 -14.35 -0.89 3.05
CA ASP A 28 -14.77 0.11 2.07
C ASP A 28 -13.99 0.00 0.75
N ARG A 29 -13.19 -1.04 0.56
CA ARG A 29 -12.29 -1.23 -0.58
C ARG A 29 -12.47 -2.60 -1.21
N LYS A 30 -12.28 -2.63 -2.51
CA LYS A 30 -12.32 -3.87 -3.28
C LYS A 30 -10.92 -4.43 -3.45
N LEU A 31 -10.77 -5.71 -3.13
CA LEU A 31 -9.68 -6.55 -3.57
C LEU A 31 -10.15 -7.30 -4.81
N ILE A 32 -9.36 -7.30 -5.85
CA ILE A 32 -9.72 -7.93 -7.13
C ILE A 32 -8.60 -8.90 -7.51
N ILE A 33 -8.98 -10.13 -7.82
CA ILE A 33 -8.10 -11.14 -8.39
C ILE A 33 -8.60 -11.48 -9.79
N PHE A 34 -7.72 -11.30 -10.78
CA PHE A 34 -7.94 -11.74 -12.16
C PHE A 34 -7.16 -13.02 -12.38
N THR A 35 -7.77 -14.01 -12.97
CA THR A 35 -7.13 -15.25 -13.37
C THR A 35 -7.80 -15.83 -14.59
N ASN A 36 -7.09 -16.63 -15.38
CA ASN A 36 -7.67 -17.38 -16.52
C ASN A 36 -8.31 -18.69 -16.04
N ASP A 37 -7.98 -19.13 -14.85
CA ASP A 37 -8.46 -20.39 -14.27
C ASP A 37 -9.47 -20.12 -13.14
N GLU A 38 -10.44 -21.01 -12.97
CA GLU A 38 -11.38 -20.95 -11.86
C GLU A 38 -10.63 -21.16 -10.53
N ILE A 39 -10.90 -20.30 -9.54
CA ILE A 39 -10.38 -20.47 -8.19
C ILE A 39 -11.22 -21.55 -7.49
N PRO A 40 -10.63 -22.70 -7.10
CA PRO A 40 -11.34 -23.74 -6.36
C PRO A 40 -11.91 -23.21 -5.05
N ILE A 41 -13.03 -23.79 -4.59
CA ILE A 41 -13.70 -23.36 -3.35
C ILE A 41 -12.74 -23.44 -2.14
N GLU A 42 -11.94 -24.48 -2.04
CA GLU A 42 -10.98 -24.66 -0.96
C GLU A 42 -9.90 -23.56 -0.95
N LEU A 43 -9.52 -23.10 -2.14
CA LEU A 43 -8.56 -21.99 -2.30
C LEU A 43 -9.23 -20.65 -1.97
N ASP A 44 -10.48 -20.46 -2.36
CA ASP A 44 -11.27 -19.29 -2.01
C ASP A 44 -11.42 -19.16 -0.48
N ASP A 45 -11.80 -20.23 0.20
CA ASP A 45 -11.87 -20.29 1.67
C ASP A 45 -10.51 -20.01 2.33
N LEU A 46 -9.41 -20.46 1.72
CA LEU A 46 -8.06 -20.17 2.22
C LEU A 46 -7.73 -18.68 2.08
N ILE A 47 -8.11 -18.05 0.97
CA ILE A 47 -7.93 -16.61 0.75
C ILE A 47 -8.72 -15.83 1.79
N GLU A 48 -10.01 -16.12 1.99
CA GLU A 48 -10.86 -15.44 2.96
C GLU A 48 -10.28 -15.55 4.38
N ARG A 49 -9.94 -16.77 4.84
CA ARG A 49 -9.30 -16.96 6.16
C ARG A 49 -7.98 -16.18 6.30
N LYS A 50 -7.20 -16.06 5.23
CA LYS A 50 -5.96 -15.29 5.25
C LYS A 50 -6.23 -13.80 5.38
N LEU A 51 -7.23 -13.28 4.67
CA LEU A 51 -7.65 -11.88 4.77
C LEU A 51 -8.15 -11.57 6.19
N ASP A 52 -9.02 -12.41 6.75
CA ASP A 52 -9.51 -12.26 8.12
C ASP A 52 -8.36 -12.27 9.14
N ALA A 53 -7.38 -13.17 8.98
CA ALA A 53 -6.22 -13.24 9.84
C ALA A 53 -5.36 -11.96 9.79
N ILE A 54 -5.22 -11.33 8.62
CA ILE A 54 -4.48 -10.08 8.47
C ILE A 54 -5.27 -8.92 9.09
N PHE A 55 -6.53 -8.74 8.69
CA PHE A 55 -7.34 -7.58 9.10
C PHE A 55 -7.67 -7.60 10.60
N SER A 56 -7.97 -8.77 11.17
CA SER A 56 -8.19 -8.90 12.62
C SER A 56 -6.97 -8.50 13.46
N VAL A 57 -5.80 -8.34 12.84
CA VAL A 57 -4.57 -7.96 13.54
C VAL A 57 -4.19 -6.51 13.28
N ILE A 58 -4.13 -6.05 12.02
CA ILE A 58 -3.50 -4.77 11.66
C ILE A 58 -4.46 -3.69 11.16
N ASP A 59 -5.75 -3.95 11.02
CA ASP A 59 -6.71 -2.94 10.59
C ASP A 59 -7.13 -2.04 11.76
N VAL A 60 -6.75 -0.79 11.68
CA VAL A 60 -7.07 0.22 12.70
C VAL A 60 -8.54 0.68 12.66
N ASN A 61 -9.27 0.40 11.58
CA ASN A 61 -10.69 0.73 11.43
C ASN A 61 -11.60 -0.35 12.06
N ASP A 62 -11.08 -1.56 12.25
CA ASP A 62 -11.76 -2.59 13.04
C ASP A 62 -11.46 -2.38 14.53
N SER A 63 -12.51 -2.09 15.33
CA SER A 63 -12.42 -1.89 16.78
C SER A 63 -11.90 -3.12 17.54
N ASP A 64 -12.15 -4.31 17.00
CA ASP A 64 -11.83 -5.60 17.61
C ASP A 64 -10.47 -6.14 17.14
N SER A 65 -9.82 -5.47 16.18
CA SER A 65 -8.50 -5.83 15.73
C SER A 65 -7.45 -5.73 16.86
N PHE A 66 -6.37 -6.49 16.73
CA PHE A 66 -5.29 -6.43 17.70
C PHE A 66 -4.67 -5.02 17.79
N VAL A 67 -4.45 -4.33 16.67
CA VAL A 67 -3.89 -2.97 16.68
C VAL A 67 -4.81 -1.99 17.39
N SER A 68 -6.13 -2.11 17.23
CA SER A 68 -7.10 -1.25 17.92
C SER A 68 -7.09 -1.51 19.43
N ARG A 69 -7.03 -2.77 19.86
CA ARG A 69 -6.85 -3.13 21.28
C ARG A 69 -5.51 -2.63 21.82
N PHE A 70 -4.40 -2.80 21.08
CA PHE A 70 -3.10 -2.25 21.44
C PHE A 70 -3.15 -0.71 21.60
N ASN A 71 -3.83 -0.02 20.68
CA ASN A 71 -3.99 1.43 20.72
C ASN A 71 -4.76 1.91 21.95
N ASN A 72 -5.59 1.08 22.55
CA ASN A 72 -6.36 1.37 23.77
C ASN A 72 -5.70 0.93 25.08
N LEU A 73 -4.54 0.27 25.01
CA LEU A 73 -3.79 -0.14 26.22
C LEU A 73 -3.41 1.07 27.07
N GLU A 74 -3.38 0.87 28.38
CA GLU A 74 -2.94 1.85 29.35
C GLU A 74 -1.42 2.12 29.24
N ARG A 75 -0.98 3.18 29.90
CA ARG A 75 0.44 3.49 30.02
C ARG A 75 1.20 2.36 30.72
N ASN A 76 2.39 2.05 30.23
CA ASN A 76 3.29 1.02 30.76
C ASN A 76 2.71 -0.41 30.67
N SER A 77 1.75 -0.64 29.76
CA SER A 77 1.21 -1.97 29.53
C SER A 77 2.13 -2.82 28.67
N GLN A 78 2.03 -4.14 28.87
CA GLN A 78 2.67 -5.15 28.02
C GLN A 78 1.62 -6.08 27.45
N VAL A 79 1.84 -6.58 26.22
CA VAL A 79 0.96 -7.53 25.56
C VAL A 79 1.77 -8.44 24.63
N SER A 80 1.37 -9.70 24.53
CA SER A 80 1.86 -10.63 23.49
C SER A 80 1.14 -10.31 22.21
N ALA A 81 1.90 -10.11 21.13
CA ALA A 81 1.39 -9.75 19.82
C ALA A 81 1.37 -10.95 18.86
N PRO A 82 0.37 -11.04 17.98
CA PRO A 82 0.37 -11.99 16.88
C PRO A 82 1.50 -11.72 15.87
N ASP A 83 1.91 -12.75 15.13
CA ASP A 83 3.03 -12.66 14.17
C ASP A 83 2.82 -11.57 13.12
N TYR A 84 1.62 -11.44 12.55
CA TYR A 84 1.33 -10.35 11.60
C TYR A 84 1.54 -8.95 12.17
N PHE A 85 1.29 -8.74 13.46
CA PHE A 85 1.58 -7.46 14.09
C PHE A 85 3.08 -7.25 14.24
N VAL A 86 3.81 -8.31 14.63
CA VAL A 86 5.27 -8.26 14.77
C VAL A 86 5.92 -7.92 13.44
N ASP A 87 5.57 -8.64 12.38
CA ASP A 87 6.14 -8.47 11.04
C ASP A 87 5.84 -7.08 10.47
N ALA A 88 4.59 -6.65 10.52
CA ALA A 88 4.18 -5.33 10.08
C ALA A 88 4.90 -4.21 10.89
N PHE A 89 5.03 -4.38 12.21
CA PHE A 89 5.72 -3.42 13.06
C PHE A 89 7.22 -3.32 12.72
N LEU A 90 7.88 -4.44 12.44
CA LEU A 90 9.30 -4.45 12.05
C LEU A 90 9.52 -3.74 10.72
N ILE A 91 8.62 -3.90 9.76
CA ILE A 91 8.63 -3.15 8.50
C ILE A 91 8.56 -1.65 8.78
N LEU A 92 7.54 -1.20 9.53
CA LEU A 92 7.36 0.21 9.88
C LEU A 92 8.56 0.78 10.64
N LYS A 93 9.12 0.01 11.58
CA LYS A 93 10.31 0.39 12.35
C LYS A 93 11.53 0.58 11.47
N ASN A 94 11.72 -0.29 10.48
CA ASN A 94 12.80 -0.16 9.51
C ASN A 94 12.65 1.12 8.68
N TYR A 95 11.46 1.40 8.18
CA TYR A 95 11.20 2.63 7.42
C TYR A 95 11.30 3.89 8.28
N ASN A 96 10.90 3.86 9.54
CA ASN A 96 11.12 4.96 10.48
C ASN A 96 12.63 5.25 10.64
N LYS A 97 13.45 4.21 10.78
CA LYS A 97 14.91 4.32 10.88
C LYS A 97 15.50 4.88 9.58
N ILE A 98 15.18 4.31 8.42
CA ILE A 98 15.66 4.74 7.12
C ILE A 98 15.28 6.20 6.87
N SER A 99 14.04 6.59 7.16
CA SER A 99 13.54 7.97 7.01
C SER A 99 14.07 8.93 8.06
N LYS A 100 14.95 8.47 8.97
CA LYS A 100 15.48 9.29 10.08
C LYS A 100 14.37 9.96 10.89
N GLY A 101 13.22 9.27 11.04
CA GLY A 101 12.03 9.75 11.74
C GLY A 101 11.13 10.71 10.96
N SER A 102 11.35 10.91 9.65
CA SER A 102 10.41 11.68 8.82
C SER A 102 9.09 10.94 8.63
N PHE A 103 9.13 9.62 8.59
CA PHE A 103 7.99 8.73 8.65
C PHE A 103 7.89 8.08 10.03
N ASP A 104 6.75 8.21 10.70
CA ASP A 104 6.48 7.55 11.98
C ASP A 104 4.99 7.15 12.06
N PRO A 105 4.66 5.85 12.12
CA PRO A 105 3.28 5.37 12.15
C PRO A 105 2.51 5.82 13.40
N THR A 106 3.21 6.29 14.43
CA THR A 106 2.57 6.80 15.67
C THR A 106 1.92 8.17 15.50
N ILE A 107 2.10 8.84 14.34
CA ILE A 107 1.36 10.06 13.99
C ILE A 107 -0.16 9.83 14.01
N PHE A 108 -0.61 8.59 13.91
CA PHE A 108 -2.00 8.21 14.09
C PHE A 108 -2.56 8.66 15.44
N SER A 109 -1.71 8.87 16.46
CA SER A 109 -2.08 9.50 17.74
C SER A 109 -2.71 10.90 17.57
N ILE A 110 -2.38 11.59 16.50
CA ILE A 110 -2.94 12.90 16.13
C ILE A 110 -4.14 12.72 15.21
N LEU A 111 -4.00 11.93 14.15
CA LEU A 111 -5.03 11.74 13.12
C LEU A 111 -6.30 11.11 13.69
N SER A 112 -6.18 10.20 14.65
CA SER A 112 -7.33 9.63 15.37
C SER A 112 -8.18 10.67 16.14
N LYS A 113 -7.67 11.90 16.30
CA LYS A 113 -8.38 13.00 16.98
C LYS A 113 -9.04 13.99 16.01
N SER A 114 -8.59 14.04 14.77
CA SER A 114 -9.13 14.93 13.75
C SER A 114 -8.55 14.66 12.37
N SER A 115 -9.39 14.76 11.36
CA SER A 115 -9.01 14.83 9.93
C SER A 115 -8.87 16.27 9.41
N LYS A 116 -9.25 17.29 10.19
CA LYS A 116 -9.24 18.70 9.74
C LYS A 116 -7.82 19.28 9.77
N PRO A 117 -7.26 19.79 8.65
CA PRO A 117 -5.88 20.30 8.56
C PRO A 117 -5.52 21.32 9.64
N LYS A 118 -6.36 22.33 9.87
CA LYS A 118 -6.14 23.37 10.89
C LYS A 118 -6.03 22.78 12.31
N LYS A 119 -6.83 21.76 12.63
CA LYS A 119 -6.79 21.11 13.96
C LYS A 119 -5.56 20.22 14.07
N ILE A 120 -5.20 19.51 13.00
CA ILE A 120 -3.98 18.70 12.95
C ILE A 120 -2.75 19.58 13.18
N ASN A 121 -2.62 20.72 12.48
CA ASN A 121 -1.51 21.67 12.66
C ASN A 121 -1.42 22.18 14.11
N LYS A 122 -2.55 22.48 14.75
CA LYS A 122 -2.59 22.85 16.16
C LYS A 122 -2.11 21.72 17.07
N LEU A 123 -2.50 20.50 16.80
CA LEU A 123 -2.10 19.31 17.56
C LEU A 123 -0.60 18.99 17.37
N LEU A 124 -0.07 19.12 16.16
CA LEU A 124 1.36 18.93 15.84
C LEU A 124 2.26 19.89 16.64
N ASN A 125 1.78 21.10 16.91
CA ASN A 125 2.51 22.11 17.68
C ASN A 125 2.35 21.97 19.21
N SER A 126 1.47 21.08 19.68
CA SER A 126 1.25 20.83 21.11
C SER A 126 2.34 19.92 21.69
N SER A 127 3.07 20.41 22.69
CA SER A 127 4.10 19.62 23.39
C SER A 127 3.53 18.37 24.07
N ALA A 128 2.29 18.43 24.56
CA ALA A 128 1.62 17.30 25.20
C ALA A 128 1.33 16.18 24.18
N ILE A 129 0.93 16.55 22.96
CA ILE A 129 0.63 15.58 21.89
C ILE A 129 1.91 15.07 21.24
N ARG A 130 2.94 15.90 21.07
CA ARG A 130 4.24 15.46 20.54
C ARG A 130 4.86 14.30 21.32
N ARG A 131 4.67 14.24 22.63
CA ARG A 131 5.12 13.11 23.46
C ARG A 131 4.44 11.79 23.10
N CYS A 132 3.26 11.83 22.48
CA CYS A 132 2.53 10.66 22.01
C CYS A 132 3.08 10.13 20.68
N VAL A 133 3.72 11.00 19.90
CA VAL A 133 4.21 10.71 18.56
C VAL A 133 5.70 10.39 18.64
N SER A 134 5.99 9.13 18.84
CA SER A 134 7.35 8.58 18.79
C SER A 134 7.26 7.06 18.76
N LEU A 135 7.86 6.44 17.77
CA LEU A 135 7.93 4.98 17.68
C LEU A 135 8.71 4.36 18.87
N ASN A 136 9.56 5.16 19.53
CA ASN A 136 10.25 4.74 20.76
C ASN A 136 9.29 4.48 21.95
N ASN A 137 8.06 4.97 21.89
CA ASN A 137 7.01 4.65 22.87
C ASN A 137 6.48 3.22 22.72
N VAL A 138 6.83 2.53 21.64
CA VAL A 138 6.48 1.13 21.37
C VAL A 138 7.76 0.32 21.33
N GLN A 139 8.00 -0.50 22.35
CA GLN A 139 9.23 -1.28 22.49
C GLN A 139 8.92 -2.78 22.38
N VAL A 140 9.75 -3.50 21.66
CA VAL A 140 9.75 -4.96 21.66
C VAL A 140 10.68 -5.43 22.78
N LYS A 141 10.14 -6.14 23.77
CA LYS A 141 10.89 -6.66 24.95
C LYS A 141 11.39 -8.07 24.73
N ALA A 142 10.63 -8.89 24.00
CA ALA A 142 11.00 -10.23 23.53
C ALA A 142 10.40 -10.41 22.14
N SER A 143 10.58 -11.56 21.51
CA SER A 143 10.18 -11.79 20.11
C SER A 143 8.77 -11.29 19.77
N ASN A 144 7.81 -11.44 20.65
CA ASN A 144 6.42 -11.03 20.45
C ASN A 144 5.82 -10.22 21.61
N ILE A 145 6.64 -9.81 22.64
CA ILE A 145 6.15 -9.00 23.76
C ILE A 145 6.38 -7.51 23.47
N PHE A 146 5.28 -6.79 23.36
CA PHE A 146 5.27 -5.36 23.11
C PHE A 146 4.97 -4.57 24.38
N PHE A 147 5.72 -3.51 24.60
CA PHE A 147 5.55 -2.56 25.69
C PHE A 147 5.11 -1.22 25.14
N LYS A 148 4.05 -0.65 25.71
CA LYS A 148 3.51 0.67 25.37
C LYS A 148 3.82 1.68 26.48
N ALA A 149 4.76 2.58 26.23
CA ALA A 149 5.22 3.55 27.22
C ALA A 149 4.24 4.69 27.51
N GLN A 150 3.40 5.05 26.53
CA GLN A 150 2.46 6.17 26.66
C GLN A 150 1.05 5.74 26.26
N LYS A 151 0.03 6.01 27.09
CA LYS A 151 -1.38 5.72 26.77
C LYS A 151 -1.84 6.36 25.46
N CYS A 152 -1.37 7.57 25.19
CA CYS A 152 -1.79 8.36 24.02
C CYS A 152 -1.10 7.95 22.71
N THR A 153 -0.08 7.09 22.74
CA THR A 153 0.56 6.59 21.53
C THR A 153 -0.35 5.60 20.83
N LYS A 154 -0.60 5.83 19.52
CA LYS A 154 -1.42 4.97 18.66
C LYS A 154 -0.68 4.67 17.37
N LEU A 155 -0.75 3.44 16.92
CA LEU A 155 -0.18 2.96 15.66
C LEU A 155 -1.24 2.86 14.56
N SER A 156 -0.84 3.08 13.30
CA SER A 156 -1.57 2.65 12.11
C SER A 156 -0.63 1.91 11.16
N PHE A 157 -1.17 0.90 10.50
CA PHE A 157 -0.48 0.11 9.47
C PHE A 157 -0.95 0.47 8.04
N ASP A 158 -1.72 1.56 7.86
CA ASP A 158 -2.31 1.96 6.57
C ASP A 158 -1.27 2.10 5.44
N SER A 159 -0.03 2.40 5.79
CA SER A 159 1.05 2.57 4.80
C SER A 159 1.61 1.25 4.25
N VAL A 160 1.30 0.10 4.87
CA VAL A 160 1.85 -1.22 4.49
C VAL A 160 0.80 -2.30 4.29
N ILE A 161 -0.45 -2.07 4.71
CA ILE A 161 -1.50 -3.10 4.71
C ILE A 161 -1.77 -3.64 3.30
N SER A 162 -1.77 -2.78 2.29
CA SER A 162 -2.05 -3.19 0.91
C SER A 162 -0.95 -4.10 0.37
N GLY A 163 0.30 -3.75 0.64
CA GLY A 163 1.44 -4.59 0.28
C GLY A 163 1.43 -5.94 0.97
N ILE A 164 1.12 -5.98 2.28
CA ILE A 164 1.01 -7.23 3.06
C ILE A 164 -0.10 -8.12 2.49
N VAL A 165 -1.26 -7.57 2.18
CA VAL A 165 -2.39 -8.33 1.60
C VAL A 165 -1.98 -8.92 0.25
N VAL A 166 -1.51 -8.09 -0.69
CA VAL A 166 -1.18 -8.54 -2.05
C VAL A 166 -0.04 -9.55 -2.05
N GLU A 167 1.00 -9.38 -1.21
CA GLU A 167 2.12 -10.31 -1.12
C GLU A 167 1.70 -11.68 -0.56
N ASN A 168 0.84 -11.70 0.46
CA ASN A 168 0.31 -12.95 1.01
C ASN A 168 -0.57 -13.68 -0.02
N LEU A 169 -1.45 -12.97 -0.72
CA LEU A 169 -2.31 -13.57 -1.74
C LEU A 169 -1.51 -14.08 -2.94
N LYS A 170 -0.51 -13.33 -3.40
CA LYS A 170 0.42 -13.82 -4.42
C LYS A 170 1.05 -15.15 -4.00
N SER A 171 1.53 -15.22 -2.77
CA SER A 171 2.13 -16.46 -2.24
C SER A 171 1.13 -17.60 -2.20
N ILE A 172 -0.12 -17.36 -1.81
CA ILE A 172 -1.18 -18.38 -1.80
C ILE A 172 -1.44 -18.89 -3.21
N LEU A 173 -1.65 -17.99 -4.19
CA LEU A 173 -1.96 -18.38 -5.56
C LEU A 173 -0.80 -19.16 -6.21
N VAL A 174 0.44 -18.70 -6.02
CA VAL A 174 1.64 -19.41 -6.53
C VAL A 174 1.78 -20.80 -5.91
N ASN A 175 1.59 -20.92 -4.59
CA ASN A 175 1.73 -22.20 -3.87
C ASN A 175 0.58 -23.19 -4.18
N ASN A 176 -0.50 -22.74 -4.79
CA ASN A 176 -1.61 -23.58 -5.24
C ASN A 176 -1.68 -23.68 -6.78
N ASP A 177 -0.52 -23.49 -7.44
CA ASP A 177 -0.31 -23.73 -8.87
C ASP A 177 -1.27 -22.93 -9.79
N ILE A 178 -1.74 -21.75 -9.38
CA ILE A 178 -2.47 -20.83 -10.25
C ILE A 178 -1.45 -20.17 -11.20
N PRO A 179 -1.47 -20.48 -12.51
CA PRO A 179 -0.36 -20.16 -13.40
C PRO A 179 -0.34 -18.69 -13.85
N ASN A 180 -1.51 -18.05 -13.90
CA ASN A 180 -1.66 -16.69 -14.44
C ASN A 180 -2.66 -15.91 -13.61
N PHE A 181 -2.22 -14.82 -12.99
CA PHE A 181 -3.11 -13.96 -12.22
C PHE A 181 -2.59 -12.52 -12.10
N SER A 182 -3.50 -11.61 -11.82
CA SER A 182 -3.20 -10.26 -11.37
C SER A 182 -4.03 -9.95 -10.13
N ILE A 183 -3.42 -9.31 -9.14
CA ILE A 183 -4.06 -8.90 -7.89
C ILE A 183 -4.03 -7.38 -7.81
N ILE A 184 -5.17 -6.77 -7.51
CA ILE A 184 -5.29 -5.33 -7.21
C ILE A 184 -5.88 -5.15 -5.83
N TYR A 185 -5.20 -4.40 -4.99
CA TYR A 185 -5.75 -3.93 -3.73
C TYR A 185 -5.22 -2.54 -3.38
N ASN A 186 -6.12 -1.55 -3.29
CA ASN A 186 -5.83 -0.20 -2.79
C ASN A 186 -4.58 0.45 -3.41
N GLY A 187 -4.45 0.38 -4.73
CA GLY A 187 -3.31 0.97 -5.45
C GLY A 187 -2.08 0.06 -5.56
N THR A 188 -2.06 -1.07 -4.88
CA THR A 188 -0.99 -2.07 -4.99
C THR A 188 -1.40 -3.16 -5.97
N ILE A 189 -0.54 -3.44 -6.93
CA ILE A 189 -0.76 -4.37 -8.03
C ILE A 189 0.37 -5.41 -8.05
N SER A 190 0.03 -6.66 -8.29
CA SER A 190 0.97 -7.73 -8.61
C SER A 190 0.45 -8.52 -9.80
N ASN A 191 1.27 -8.62 -10.84
CA ASN A 191 1.04 -9.40 -12.05
C ASN A 191 1.92 -10.66 -12.01
N PHE A 192 1.35 -11.80 -12.37
CA PHE A 192 2.08 -13.06 -12.47
C PHE A 192 1.69 -13.76 -13.78
N ASN A 193 2.61 -13.80 -14.73
CA ASN A 193 2.44 -14.33 -16.09
C ASN A 193 1.24 -13.76 -16.87
N GLN A 194 0.60 -12.72 -16.39
CA GLN A 194 -0.43 -11.96 -17.09
C GLN A 194 -0.40 -10.51 -16.66
N THR A 195 -1.00 -9.64 -17.44
CA THR A 195 -1.17 -8.22 -17.15
C THR A 195 -2.62 -7.81 -17.35
N ILE A 196 -3.02 -6.76 -16.70
CA ILE A 196 -4.37 -6.19 -16.81
C ILE A 196 -4.29 -4.75 -17.32
N ASP A 197 -5.33 -4.34 -18.03
CA ASP A 197 -5.50 -2.93 -18.35
C ASP A 197 -5.98 -2.16 -17.12
N ILE A 198 -5.06 -1.44 -16.50
CA ILE A 198 -5.34 -0.68 -15.27
C ILE A 198 -6.22 0.55 -15.50
N LYS A 199 -6.49 0.96 -16.74
CA LYS A 199 -7.36 2.12 -17.05
C LYS A 199 -8.77 1.95 -16.47
N ASN A 200 -9.22 0.71 -16.37
CA ASN A 200 -10.53 0.38 -15.79
C ASN A 200 -10.62 0.52 -14.27
N TYR A 201 -9.46 0.66 -13.60
CA TYR A 201 -9.36 0.63 -12.12
C TYR A 201 -8.83 1.91 -11.51
N PHE A 202 -8.13 2.73 -12.30
CA PHE A 202 -7.55 3.98 -11.85
C PHE A 202 -7.89 5.11 -12.82
N ASP A 203 -8.50 6.16 -12.28
CA ASP A 203 -8.74 7.41 -13.01
C ASP A 203 -7.43 8.22 -13.09
N LEU A 204 -6.47 7.73 -13.86
CA LEU A 204 -5.24 8.44 -14.16
C LEU A 204 -5.46 9.32 -15.39
N LYS A 205 -4.72 10.43 -15.48
CA LYS A 205 -4.73 11.24 -16.70
C LYS A 205 -4.22 10.43 -17.88
N GLU A 206 -4.88 10.51 -19.04
CA GLU A 206 -4.53 9.77 -20.27
C GLU A 206 -3.03 9.81 -20.58
N LYS A 207 -2.39 10.97 -20.43
CA LYS A 207 -0.94 11.12 -20.66
C LYS A 207 -0.06 10.19 -19.82
N ILE A 208 -0.50 9.74 -18.65
CA ILE A 208 0.27 8.80 -17.81
C ILE A 208 0.29 7.42 -18.49
N TYR A 209 -0.82 6.99 -19.05
CA TYR A 209 -0.91 5.72 -19.80
C TYR A 209 -0.12 5.73 -21.10
N GLU A 210 0.07 6.90 -21.72
CA GLU A 210 0.91 7.07 -22.92
C GLU A 210 2.41 7.00 -22.59
N VAL A 211 2.81 7.34 -21.35
CA VAL A 211 4.21 7.44 -20.94
C VAL A 211 4.72 6.15 -20.31
N ILE A 212 3.87 5.36 -19.65
CA ILE A 212 4.28 4.20 -18.84
C ILE A 212 3.76 2.91 -19.48
N LYS A 213 4.65 1.95 -19.69
CA LYS A 213 4.34 0.56 -20.08
C LYS A 213 3.97 -0.26 -18.85
N PHE A 214 2.74 -0.14 -18.39
CA PHE A 214 2.29 -0.85 -17.20
C PHE A 214 2.34 -2.38 -17.34
N GLU A 215 2.19 -2.88 -18.55
CA GLU A 215 2.28 -4.30 -18.90
C GLU A 215 3.66 -4.90 -18.64
N ASP A 216 4.71 -4.09 -18.68
CA ASP A 216 6.08 -4.53 -18.43
C ASP A 216 6.44 -4.58 -16.94
N ILE A 217 5.55 -4.12 -16.06
CA ILE A 217 5.82 -4.00 -14.61
C ILE A 217 5.19 -5.18 -13.86
N PRO A 218 5.99 -6.10 -13.30
CA PRO A 218 5.47 -7.29 -12.61
C PRO A 218 4.77 -6.98 -11.29
N SER A 219 5.26 -5.99 -10.54
CA SER A 219 4.59 -5.51 -9.32
C SER A 219 4.90 -4.05 -9.05
N TYR A 220 3.89 -3.31 -8.63
CA TYR A 220 4.02 -1.88 -8.34
C TYR A 220 2.93 -1.41 -7.40
N SER A 221 3.16 -0.25 -6.79
CA SER A 221 2.13 0.47 -6.04
C SER A 221 2.00 1.89 -6.55
N ILE A 222 0.75 2.30 -6.68
CA ILE A 222 0.33 3.63 -7.10
C ILE A 222 -0.24 4.35 -5.88
N TYR A 223 0.23 5.56 -5.64
CA TYR A 223 -0.41 6.50 -4.73
C TYR A 223 -0.87 7.73 -5.50
N ILE A 224 -2.16 8.04 -5.40
CA ILE A 224 -2.77 9.24 -5.97
C ILE A 224 -3.06 10.19 -4.80
N PHE A 225 -2.54 11.40 -4.90
CA PHE A 225 -2.78 12.41 -3.87
C PHE A 225 -4.24 12.86 -3.91
N ASP A 226 -4.93 12.63 -2.83
CA ASP A 226 -6.25 13.16 -2.53
C ASP A 226 -6.16 14.31 -1.50
N ASN A 227 -7.29 14.91 -1.17
CA ASN A 227 -7.34 16.00 -0.18
C ASN A 227 -7.34 15.48 1.26
N GLU A 228 -7.26 14.17 1.50
CA GLU A 228 -7.24 13.60 2.83
C GLU A 228 -5.83 13.56 3.39
N ILE A 229 -5.70 13.92 4.67
CA ILE A 229 -4.43 13.82 5.37
C ILE A 229 -4.32 12.44 6.00
N LYS A 230 -3.38 11.65 5.50
CA LYS A 230 -3.05 10.31 5.99
C LYS A 230 -1.80 10.35 6.89
N THR A 231 -1.50 9.24 7.56
CA THR A 231 -0.33 9.11 8.45
C THR A 231 0.98 9.45 7.77
N TYR A 232 1.10 9.18 6.49
CA TYR A 232 2.29 9.38 5.66
C TYR A 232 2.38 10.78 5.03
N ASN A 233 1.35 11.62 5.14
CA ASN A 233 1.37 13.00 4.65
C ASN A 233 1.94 14.00 5.66
N ILE A 234 2.50 13.54 6.78
CA ILE A 234 3.03 14.41 7.82
C ILE A 234 4.51 14.13 8.03
N ASN A 235 5.34 15.13 7.76
CA ASN A 235 6.75 15.08 8.09
C ASN A 235 6.93 15.37 9.58
N GLN A 236 7.33 14.37 10.34
CA GLN A 236 7.40 14.47 11.79
C GLN A 236 8.66 15.15 12.30
N LYS A 237 9.71 15.18 11.48
CA LYS A 237 10.95 15.86 11.84
C LYS A 237 10.75 17.37 12.01
N ASN A 238 9.89 17.97 11.18
CA ASN A 238 9.56 19.39 11.24
C ASN A 238 8.12 19.68 11.68
N ASN A 239 7.32 18.64 12.01
CA ASN A 239 5.92 18.74 12.42
C ASN A 239 5.04 19.48 11.39
N GLN A 240 5.28 19.28 10.10
CA GLN A 240 4.53 19.92 9.04
C GLN A 240 3.75 18.89 8.23
N ILE A 241 2.54 19.27 7.81
CA ILE A 241 1.84 18.56 6.74
C ILE A 241 2.67 18.72 5.48
N ILE A 242 2.93 17.63 4.79
CA ILE A 242 3.64 17.64 3.52
C ILE A 242 2.71 18.30 2.49
N ASP A 243 3.02 19.54 2.14
CA ASP A 243 2.39 20.23 1.00
C ASP A 243 3.10 19.76 -0.27
N ASP A 244 2.77 18.55 -0.69
CA ASP A 244 3.37 17.95 -1.87
C ASP A 244 2.54 18.32 -3.11
N LYS A 245 3.23 18.82 -4.12
CA LYS A 245 2.66 19.11 -5.44
C LYS A 245 2.55 17.86 -6.31
N SER A 246 2.95 16.73 -5.82
CA SER A 246 2.79 15.44 -6.50
C SER A 246 1.30 15.14 -6.64
N ILE A 247 0.93 14.61 -7.79
CA ILE A 247 -0.42 14.11 -8.07
C ILE A 247 -0.46 12.60 -8.13
N PHE A 248 0.69 11.98 -8.37
CA PHE A 248 0.79 10.56 -8.59
C PHE A 248 2.22 10.09 -8.31
N ILE A 249 2.35 9.01 -7.57
CA ILE A 249 3.63 8.32 -7.35
C ILE A 249 3.44 6.85 -7.68
N LEU A 250 4.32 6.30 -8.50
CA LEU A 250 4.43 4.88 -8.78
C LEU A 250 5.80 4.38 -8.33
N VAL A 251 5.80 3.28 -7.59
CA VAL A 251 7.01 2.56 -7.19
C VAL A 251 6.90 1.12 -7.66
N ALA A 252 7.93 0.60 -8.29
CA ALA A 252 8.01 -0.76 -8.82
C ALA A 252 9.28 -1.45 -8.33
N SER A 253 9.14 -2.61 -7.70
CA SER A 253 10.26 -3.49 -7.30
C SER A 253 9.75 -4.90 -7.05
N ASP A 254 10.66 -5.83 -6.77
CA ASP A 254 10.29 -7.21 -6.45
C ASP A 254 9.56 -7.35 -5.11
N SER A 255 9.73 -6.39 -4.19
CA SER A 255 9.04 -6.38 -2.90
C SER A 255 7.77 -5.54 -2.96
N ILE A 256 6.62 -6.20 -2.95
CA ILE A 256 5.30 -5.58 -3.01
C ILE A 256 5.07 -4.66 -1.80
N VAL A 257 5.47 -5.09 -0.60
CA VAL A 257 5.35 -4.29 0.63
C VAL A 257 6.20 -3.03 0.56
N ASN A 258 7.42 -3.12 -0.01
CA ASN A 258 8.26 -1.94 -0.22
C ASN A 258 7.64 -0.98 -1.23
N ASN A 259 7.01 -1.47 -2.29
CA ASN A 259 6.32 -0.63 -3.26
C ASN A 259 5.18 0.14 -2.58
N ASP A 260 4.40 -0.53 -1.74
CA ASP A 260 3.27 0.06 -1.04
C ASP A 260 3.71 1.19 -0.10
N ILE A 261 4.66 0.93 0.81
CA ILE A 261 5.10 1.96 1.76
C ILE A 261 5.84 3.12 1.06
N LEU A 262 6.68 2.84 0.06
CA LEU A 262 7.43 3.88 -0.63
C LEU A 262 6.52 4.77 -1.49
N SER A 263 5.54 4.22 -2.19
CA SER A 263 4.61 5.04 -2.98
C SER A 263 3.86 6.06 -2.12
N LYS A 264 3.56 5.72 -0.87
CA LYS A 264 2.84 6.57 0.09
C LYS A 264 3.75 7.53 0.88
N THR A 265 5.01 7.16 1.10
CA THR A 265 5.94 7.93 1.97
C THR A 265 6.90 8.83 1.20
N LEU A 266 7.12 8.57 -0.08
CA LEU A 266 7.89 9.44 -0.94
C LEU A 266 7.13 10.75 -1.22
N ASN A 267 7.89 11.83 -1.32
CA ASN A 267 7.38 13.11 -1.79
C ASN A 267 8.37 13.75 -2.77
N LEU A 268 7.95 14.78 -3.49
CA LEU A 268 8.77 15.43 -4.51
C LEU A 268 10.09 15.96 -3.95
N SER A 269 10.13 16.46 -2.72
CA SER A 269 11.35 16.98 -2.10
C SER A 269 12.36 15.86 -1.82
N ASP A 270 11.87 14.69 -1.40
CA ASP A 270 12.70 13.52 -1.20
C ASP A 270 13.18 12.96 -2.53
N PHE A 271 12.31 12.94 -3.55
CA PHE A 271 12.71 12.55 -4.90
C PHE A 271 13.86 13.41 -5.45
N ASN A 272 13.84 14.73 -5.21
CA ASN A 272 14.95 15.61 -5.61
C ASN A 272 16.27 15.31 -4.89
N LYS A 273 16.20 14.65 -3.73
CA LYS A 273 17.35 14.20 -2.93
C LYS A 273 17.69 12.73 -3.20
N LEU A 274 16.93 12.00 -4.01
CA LEU A 274 17.10 10.58 -4.26
C LEU A 274 18.49 10.19 -4.76
N ASN A 275 19.11 11.06 -5.55
CA ASN A 275 20.48 10.87 -6.02
C ASN A 275 21.53 10.99 -4.89
N ASN A 276 21.14 11.52 -3.71
CA ASN A 276 22.00 11.77 -2.56
C ASN A 276 21.46 11.16 -1.26
N SER A 277 20.32 10.44 -1.31
CA SER A 277 19.67 9.96 -0.08
C SER A 277 20.01 8.50 0.16
N GLU A 278 20.43 8.23 1.39
CA GLU A 278 20.51 6.89 1.99
C GLU A 278 19.14 6.17 2.06
N TYR A 279 18.07 6.83 1.60
CA TYR A 279 16.68 6.37 1.70
C TYR A 279 16.28 5.34 0.69
N ILE A 280 16.86 5.39 -0.49
CA ILE A 280 16.43 4.57 -1.61
C ILE A 280 17.69 3.99 -2.20
N ASN A 281 17.74 2.67 -2.16
CA ASN A 281 18.66 1.96 -3.01
C ASN A 281 18.47 2.55 -4.42
N VAL A 282 19.52 3.12 -5.01
CA VAL A 282 19.52 3.86 -6.29
C VAL A 282 18.84 3.09 -7.43
N ASN A 283 18.54 1.80 -7.19
CA ASN A 283 17.98 0.85 -8.15
C ASN A 283 16.45 0.67 -8.07
N ILE A 284 15.74 1.35 -7.14
CA ILE A 284 14.27 1.21 -7.09
C ILE A 284 13.63 2.06 -8.19
N PRO A 285 12.86 1.46 -9.11
CA PRO A 285 12.09 2.19 -10.12
C PRO A 285 11.00 3.04 -9.47
N VAL A 286 11.08 4.36 -9.65
CA VAL A 286 10.12 5.35 -9.16
C VAL A 286 9.74 6.31 -10.27
N PHE A 287 8.44 6.60 -10.37
CA PHE A 287 7.90 7.63 -11.25
C PHE A 287 7.01 8.57 -10.44
N ILE A 288 7.16 9.87 -10.63
CA ILE A 288 6.36 10.91 -9.96
C ILE A 288 5.81 11.87 -11.01
N SER A 289 4.50 12.10 -10.94
CA SER A 289 3.82 13.19 -11.64
C SER A 289 3.48 14.30 -10.64
N TYR A 290 3.76 15.57 -11.00
CA TYR A 290 3.56 16.72 -10.12
C TYR A 290 3.12 17.95 -10.89
N LYS A 291 2.53 18.93 -10.19
CA LYS A 291 2.05 20.18 -10.77
C LYS A 291 2.98 21.36 -10.47
N VAL A 292 3.19 22.21 -11.51
CA VAL A 292 3.76 23.56 -11.35
C VAL A 292 2.86 24.52 -12.12
N GLY A 293 2.06 25.31 -11.41
CA GLY A 293 0.99 26.12 -12.00
C GLY A 293 -0.06 25.23 -12.66
N SER A 294 -0.38 25.49 -13.93
CA SER A 294 -1.28 24.69 -14.76
C SER A 294 -0.64 23.50 -15.45
N PHE A 295 0.69 23.38 -15.39
CA PHE A 295 1.42 22.35 -16.11
C PHE A 295 1.66 21.12 -15.24
N THR A 296 1.58 19.94 -15.86
CA THR A 296 1.96 18.65 -15.25
C THR A 296 3.33 18.25 -15.76
N TYR A 297 4.21 17.91 -14.84
CA TYR A 297 5.57 17.47 -15.09
C TYR A 297 5.75 16.04 -14.57
N TYR A 298 6.75 15.35 -15.12
CA TYR A 298 7.11 14.00 -14.75
C TYR A 298 8.57 13.93 -14.32
N LYS A 299 8.85 13.12 -13.32
CA LYS A 299 10.21 12.72 -12.93
C LYS A 299 10.23 11.21 -12.71
N HIS A 300 11.36 10.60 -13.03
CA HIS A 300 11.55 9.16 -12.78
C HIS A 300 12.99 8.89 -12.34
N SER A 301 13.19 7.78 -11.63
CA SER A 301 14.51 7.26 -11.33
C SER A 301 15.12 6.66 -12.61
N ARG A 302 16.45 6.55 -12.64
CA ARG A 302 17.15 5.92 -13.79
C ARG A 302 16.67 4.47 -14.02
N SER A 303 16.43 3.75 -12.95
CA SER A 303 15.92 2.36 -13.00
C SER A 303 14.50 2.24 -13.54
N PHE A 304 13.71 3.33 -13.53
CA PHE A 304 12.36 3.34 -14.10
C PHE A 304 12.35 3.51 -15.63
N GLN A 305 13.44 3.97 -16.22
CA GLN A 305 13.51 4.31 -17.64
C GLN A 305 13.10 3.15 -18.57
N LYS A 306 13.35 1.90 -18.17
CA LYS A 306 12.97 0.70 -18.93
C LYS A 306 11.46 0.50 -19.07
N TYR A 307 10.65 1.15 -18.24
CA TYR A 307 9.19 1.09 -18.24
C TYR A 307 8.52 2.31 -18.92
N LEU A 308 9.30 3.14 -19.59
CA LEU A 308 8.78 4.26 -20.38
C LEU A 308 8.59 3.85 -21.84
N ASN A 309 7.54 4.43 -22.48
CA ASN A 309 7.31 4.35 -23.92
C ASN A 309 8.34 5.14 -24.72
#